data_a9d457ceb5e0fc41160158535049801d
#
_entry.id   a9d457ceb5e0fc41160158535049801d
#
_cell.length_a   1.000
_cell.length_b   1.000
_cell.length_c   1.000
_cell.angle_alpha   90.00
_cell.angle_beta   90.00
_cell.angle_gamma   90.00
#
_symmetry.space_group_name_H-M   'P 1'
#
loop_
_entity.id
_entity.type
_entity.pdbx_description
1 polymer ?
#
loop_
_entity_poly.entity_id
_entity_poly.type
_entity_poly.pdbx_seq_one_letter_code
_entity_poly.pdbx_strand_id
1 'polypeptide(L)'
;IRLGMDYLDMLVALYNSDANDDKNQVASRTAQFIDERIHIINTELGTTESELADYKQRAGLTNLTADAQLALQGSSEYDQKRAENTNQLRLINFLRSYIDNPDNKYEVIPANVGLTDAGLTNVIAQYNEMLIERKRLLRSSNENNPMLINLDTSISATRNTVLTTVESVEKGLQITRNNLDVEARKYQTRISNAPQQERELISITRQQEIKANLYLMLLQKREENAITLAAVANNGRVVEEPRAKGLVAPNGRNIYMMALVLGLAFPIGCIYLSRLLRFKIEGRADVE
;
A
#
# COMPACT_ATOMS: atom_id res chain seq x y z
N ILE A 1 -3.96 -37.75 -61.56
CA ILE A 1 -2.95 -36.74 -61.20
C ILE A 1 -3.63 -35.47 -60.69
N ARG A 2 -4.61 -34.88 -61.36
CA ARG A 2 -5.36 -33.71 -60.87
C ARG A 2 -6.03 -33.98 -59.52
N LEU A 3 -6.71 -35.10 -59.36
CA LEU A 3 -7.39 -35.49 -58.15
C LEU A 3 -6.44 -35.53 -56.93
N GLY A 4 -5.17 -35.95 -57.09
CA GLY A 4 -4.17 -35.97 -56.02
C GLY A 4 -3.65 -34.56 -55.62
N MET A 5 -3.58 -33.65 -56.62
CA MET A 5 -3.21 -32.25 -56.35
C MET A 5 -4.34 -31.56 -55.63
N ASP A 6 -5.59 -31.67 -56.04
CA ASP A 6 -6.77 -31.14 -55.44
C ASP A 6 -6.93 -31.63 -53.95
N TYR A 7 -6.59 -32.91 -53.71
CA TYR A 7 -6.62 -33.51 -52.37
C TYR A 7 -5.56 -32.89 -51.45
N LEU A 8 -4.33 -32.66 -51.95
CA LEU A 8 -3.27 -32.02 -51.14
C LEU A 8 -3.60 -30.55 -50.81
N ASP A 9 -4.13 -29.81 -51.78
CA ASP A 9 -4.57 -28.42 -51.57
C ASP A 9 -5.71 -28.36 -50.55
N MET A 10 -6.70 -29.25 -50.66
CA MET A 10 -7.79 -29.34 -49.70
C MET A 10 -7.32 -29.75 -48.30
N LEU A 11 -6.35 -30.67 -48.20
CA LEU A 11 -5.74 -31.08 -46.92
C LEU A 11 -5.04 -29.92 -46.22
N VAL A 12 -4.25 -29.13 -46.96
CA VAL A 12 -3.56 -27.95 -46.42
C VAL A 12 -4.56 -26.87 -46.00
N ALA A 13 -5.61 -26.63 -46.79
CA ALA A 13 -6.67 -25.69 -46.47
C ALA A 13 -7.41 -26.12 -45.20
N LEU A 14 -7.79 -27.40 -45.08
CA LEU A 14 -8.46 -27.95 -43.90
C LEU A 14 -7.56 -27.88 -42.66
N TYR A 15 -6.29 -28.25 -42.78
CA TYR A 15 -5.31 -28.15 -41.67
C TYR A 15 -5.16 -26.71 -41.15
N ASN A 16 -5.06 -25.74 -42.08
CA ASN A 16 -4.97 -24.33 -41.68
C ASN A 16 -6.28 -23.84 -41.05
N SER A 17 -7.44 -24.25 -41.55
CA SER A 17 -8.75 -23.91 -40.99
C SER A 17 -8.89 -24.48 -39.56
N ASP A 18 -8.62 -25.75 -39.38
CA ASP A 18 -8.72 -26.44 -38.07
C ASP A 18 -7.77 -25.84 -37.05
N ALA A 19 -6.52 -25.59 -37.43
CA ALA A 19 -5.52 -24.93 -36.55
C ALA A 19 -5.92 -23.49 -36.20
N ASN A 20 -6.57 -22.75 -37.08
CA ASN A 20 -7.08 -21.41 -36.82
C ASN A 20 -8.30 -21.46 -35.90
N ASP A 21 -9.20 -22.41 -36.09
CA ASP A 21 -10.38 -22.60 -35.24
C ASP A 21 -9.99 -22.97 -33.83
N ASP A 22 -9.02 -23.85 -33.64
CA ASP A 22 -8.46 -24.19 -32.33
C ASP A 22 -7.86 -22.95 -31.63
N LYS A 23 -7.03 -22.17 -32.32
CA LYS A 23 -6.46 -20.94 -31.80
C LYS A 23 -7.53 -19.92 -31.38
N ASN A 24 -8.51 -19.73 -32.26
CA ASN A 24 -9.62 -18.82 -32.02
C ASN A 24 -10.45 -19.28 -30.81
N GLN A 25 -10.67 -20.56 -30.62
CA GLN A 25 -11.39 -21.12 -29.51
C GLN A 25 -10.61 -20.88 -28.17
N VAL A 26 -9.30 -21.15 -28.17
CA VAL A 26 -8.44 -20.89 -27.02
C VAL A 26 -8.41 -19.39 -26.67
N ALA A 27 -8.20 -18.53 -27.69
CA ALA A 27 -8.16 -17.09 -27.48
C ALA A 27 -9.50 -16.54 -26.99
N SER A 28 -10.64 -17.04 -27.48
CA SER A 28 -11.98 -16.63 -27.02
C SER A 28 -12.24 -17.07 -25.59
N ARG A 29 -11.89 -18.29 -25.20
CA ARG A 29 -12.01 -18.75 -23.81
C ARG A 29 -11.11 -17.94 -22.87
N THR A 30 -9.90 -17.62 -23.33
CA THR A 30 -8.95 -16.77 -22.57
C THR A 30 -9.51 -15.37 -22.40
N ALA A 31 -10.10 -14.76 -23.45
CA ALA A 31 -10.75 -13.46 -23.36
C ALA A 31 -11.88 -13.46 -22.32
N GLN A 32 -12.76 -14.45 -22.38
CA GLN A 32 -13.86 -14.58 -21.42
C GLN A 32 -13.34 -14.69 -19.98
N PHE A 33 -12.34 -15.54 -19.75
CA PHE A 33 -11.73 -15.70 -18.43
C PHE A 33 -11.11 -14.37 -17.93
N ILE A 34 -10.39 -13.65 -18.80
CA ILE A 34 -9.78 -12.37 -18.44
C ILE A 34 -10.85 -11.33 -18.12
N ASP A 35 -11.93 -11.25 -18.92
CA ASP A 35 -13.02 -10.29 -18.67
C ASP A 35 -13.74 -10.57 -17.35
N GLU A 36 -13.99 -11.84 -17.01
CA GLU A 36 -14.54 -12.24 -15.72
C GLU A 36 -13.60 -11.82 -14.57
N ARG A 37 -12.29 -12.06 -14.73
CA ARG A 37 -11.30 -11.66 -13.71
C ARG A 37 -11.19 -10.14 -13.57
N ILE A 38 -11.24 -9.40 -14.67
CA ILE A 38 -11.26 -7.92 -14.65
C ILE A 38 -12.47 -7.42 -13.86
N HIS A 39 -13.65 -8.00 -14.11
CA HIS A 39 -14.87 -7.58 -13.39
C HIS A 39 -14.75 -7.83 -11.87
N ILE A 40 -14.25 -9.00 -11.46
CA ILE A 40 -14.04 -9.34 -10.05
C ILE A 40 -13.03 -8.37 -9.41
N ILE A 41 -11.86 -8.20 -10.02
CA ILE A 41 -10.81 -7.33 -9.48
C ILE A 41 -11.25 -5.87 -9.43
N ASN A 42 -11.99 -5.39 -10.43
CA ASN A 42 -12.54 -4.02 -10.41
C ASN A 42 -13.50 -3.80 -9.23
N THR A 43 -14.36 -4.78 -8.95
CA THR A 43 -15.27 -4.73 -7.80
C THR A 43 -14.49 -4.76 -6.47
N GLU A 44 -13.51 -5.65 -6.36
CA GLU A 44 -12.65 -5.75 -5.18
C GLU A 44 -11.79 -4.49 -4.95
N LEU A 45 -11.29 -3.87 -6.04
CA LEU A 45 -10.54 -2.62 -5.98
C LEU A 45 -11.42 -1.49 -5.46
N GLY A 46 -12.63 -1.33 -6.02
CA GLY A 46 -13.58 -0.32 -5.56
C GLY A 46 -13.98 -0.49 -4.08
N THR A 47 -14.14 -1.74 -3.62
CA THR A 47 -14.37 -2.03 -2.20
C THR A 47 -13.18 -1.58 -1.34
N THR A 48 -11.96 -1.91 -1.74
CA THR A 48 -10.76 -1.54 -0.99
C THR A 48 -10.51 -0.03 -0.99
N GLU A 49 -10.82 0.66 -2.10
CA GLU A 49 -10.76 2.13 -2.18
C GLU A 49 -11.77 2.79 -1.23
N SER A 50 -12.99 2.23 -1.14
CA SER A 50 -13.99 2.68 -0.17
C SER A 50 -13.53 2.43 1.27
N GLU A 51 -12.97 1.26 1.57
CA GLU A 51 -12.40 0.95 2.88
C GLU A 51 -11.27 1.91 3.26
N LEU A 52 -10.40 2.27 2.30
CA LEU A 52 -9.33 3.24 2.52
C LEU A 52 -9.88 4.64 2.81
N ALA A 53 -10.88 5.08 2.07
CA ALA A 53 -11.54 6.37 2.28
C ALA A 53 -12.24 6.43 3.64
N ASP A 54 -13.01 5.40 3.98
CA ASP A 54 -13.72 5.29 5.27
C ASP A 54 -12.74 5.22 6.45
N TYR A 55 -11.62 4.51 6.27
CA TYR A 55 -10.58 4.45 7.29
C TYR A 55 -9.96 5.83 7.54
N LYS A 56 -9.56 6.54 6.48
CA LYS A 56 -9.01 7.90 6.58
C LYS A 56 -10.01 8.86 7.25
N GLN A 57 -11.29 8.77 6.89
CA GLN A 57 -12.33 9.60 7.47
C GLN A 57 -12.54 9.30 8.96
N ARG A 58 -12.67 8.03 9.35
CA ARG A 58 -12.86 7.62 10.76
C ARG A 58 -11.66 7.95 11.63
N ALA A 59 -10.46 7.76 11.11
CA ALA A 59 -9.21 8.08 11.80
C ALA A 59 -8.90 9.59 11.81
N GLY A 60 -9.64 10.41 11.06
CA GLY A 60 -9.42 11.85 10.90
C GLY A 60 -8.06 12.17 10.26
N LEU A 61 -7.59 11.29 9.38
CA LEU A 61 -6.27 11.39 8.77
C LEU A 61 -6.36 12.01 7.37
N THR A 62 -5.71 13.16 7.22
CA THR A 62 -5.48 13.75 5.89
C THR A 62 -4.11 13.33 5.36
N ASN A 63 -3.11 13.43 6.22
CA ASN A 63 -1.74 12.97 5.96
C ASN A 63 -1.13 12.51 7.28
N LEU A 64 -0.92 11.21 7.44
CA LEU A 64 -0.48 10.61 8.70
C LEU A 64 0.82 11.22 9.23
N THR A 65 1.80 11.47 8.35
CA THR A 65 3.09 12.05 8.74
C THR A 65 2.93 13.49 9.23
N ALA A 66 2.16 14.31 8.51
CA ALA A 66 1.89 15.69 8.89
C ALA A 66 1.06 15.75 10.18
N ASP A 67 0.05 14.90 10.32
CA ASP A 67 -0.82 14.82 11.50
C ASP A 67 -0.02 14.38 12.74
N ALA A 68 0.89 13.42 12.61
CA ALA A 68 1.79 12.99 13.67
C ALA A 68 2.76 14.10 14.09
N GLN A 69 3.31 14.86 13.15
CA GLN A 69 4.20 15.98 13.42
C GLN A 69 3.47 17.11 14.14
N LEU A 70 2.25 17.45 13.73
CA LEU A 70 1.41 18.43 14.43
C LEU A 70 1.04 17.96 15.84
N ALA A 71 0.79 16.66 16.03
CA ALA A 71 0.51 16.11 17.34
C ALA A 71 1.74 16.18 18.27
N LEU A 72 2.94 15.90 17.78
CA LEU A 72 4.20 16.05 18.53
C LEU A 72 4.46 17.51 18.91
N GLN A 73 4.26 18.44 17.97
CA GLN A 73 4.43 19.87 18.23
C GLN A 73 3.42 20.36 19.28
N GLY A 74 2.14 20.00 19.14
CA GLY A 74 1.11 20.32 20.10
C GLY A 74 1.41 19.75 21.49
N SER A 75 1.85 18.48 21.58
CA SER A 75 2.27 17.86 22.84
C SER A 75 3.38 18.68 23.53
N SER A 76 4.42 19.04 22.77
CA SER A 76 5.54 19.82 23.30
C SER A 76 5.09 21.20 23.82
N GLU A 77 4.20 21.89 23.10
CA GLU A 77 3.66 23.18 23.50
C GLU A 77 2.86 23.09 24.82
N TYR A 78 1.99 22.08 24.90
CA TYR A 78 1.20 21.87 26.12
C TYR A 78 2.04 21.41 27.30
N ASP A 79 3.09 20.62 27.10
CA ASP A 79 4.03 20.25 28.17
C ASP A 79 4.81 21.45 28.69
N GLN A 80 5.20 22.38 27.83
CA GLN A 80 5.81 23.66 28.26
C GLN A 80 4.83 24.50 29.09
N LYS A 81 3.58 24.68 28.64
CA LYS A 81 2.55 25.40 29.39
C LYS A 81 2.24 24.75 30.74
N ARG A 82 2.24 23.42 30.82
CA ARG A 82 2.09 22.67 32.07
C ARG A 82 3.25 22.92 33.06
N ALA A 83 4.48 22.89 32.50
CA ALA A 83 5.67 23.17 33.32
C ALA A 83 5.64 24.58 33.90
N GLU A 84 5.28 25.57 33.07
CA GLU A 84 5.13 26.97 33.54
C GLU A 84 4.02 27.11 34.59
N ASN A 85 2.83 26.57 34.34
CA ASN A 85 1.73 26.58 35.32
C ASN A 85 2.11 25.87 36.60
N THR A 86 2.85 24.76 36.54
CA THR A 86 3.34 24.04 37.71
C THR A 86 4.33 24.91 38.51
N ASN A 87 5.18 25.65 37.82
CA ASN A 87 6.10 26.59 38.48
C ASN A 87 5.33 27.72 39.18
N GLN A 88 4.32 28.28 38.53
CA GLN A 88 3.46 29.31 39.18
C GLN A 88 2.73 28.74 40.40
N LEU A 89 2.19 27.53 40.37
CA LEU A 89 1.58 26.86 41.49
C LEU A 89 2.57 26.68 42.66
N ARG A 90 3.82 26.29 42.37
CA ARG A 90 4.86 26.17 43.43
C ARG A 90 5.17 27.51 44.10
N LEU A 91 5.23 28.58 43.29
CA LEU A 91 5.46 29.94 43.81
C LEU A 91 4.30 30.42 44.68
N ILE A 92 3.07 30.19 44.27
CA ILE A 92 1.87 30.52 45.05
C ILE A 92 1.83 29.74 46.37
N ASN A 93 2.12 28.43 46.34
CA ASN A 93 2.17 27.61 47.54
C ASN A 93 3.29 28.05 48.49
N PHE A 94 4.46 28.44 47.97
CA PHE A 94 5.52 29.01 48.74
C PHE A 94 5.07 30.33 49.42
N LEU A 95 4.45 31.25 48.68
CA LEU A 95 3.93 32.50 49.22
C LEU A 95 2.89 32.26 50.30
N ARG A 96 1.96 31.35 50.08
CA ARG A 96 0.96 30.97 51.05
C ARG A 96 1.61 30.50 52.36
N SER A 97 2.56 29.56 52.26
CA SER A 97 3.28 29.05 53.41
C SER A 97 4.09 30.13 54.14
N TYR A 98 4.67 31.07 53.37
CA TYR A 98 5.42 32.21 53.93
C TYR A 98 4.51 33.15 54.70
N ILE A 99 3.34 33.49 54.15
CA ILE A 99 2.37 34.40 54.77
C ILE A 99 1.70 33.74 56.01
N ASP A 100 1.37 32.43 55.89
CA ASP A 100 0.70 31.70 57.00
C ASP A 100 1.61 31.48 58.18
N ASN A 101 2.94 31.59 58.08
CA ASN A 101 3.87 31.45 59.16
C ASN A 101 3.74 32.68 60.13
N PRO A 102 3.42 32.46 61.42
CA PRO A 102 3.31 33.54 62.41
C PRO A 102 4.60 34.36 62.57
N ASP A 103 5.77 33.73 62.39
CA ASP A 103 7.06 34.40 62.56
C ASP A 103 7.27 35.50 61.51
N ASN A 104 6.63 35.37 60.35
CA ASN A 104 6.72 36.30 59.19
C ASN A 104 5.65 37.41 59.25
N LYS A 105 4.87 37.52 60.33
CA LYS A 105 3.73 38.47 60.48
C LYS A 105 4.07 39.90 60.09
N TYR A 106 5.26 40.33 60.39
CA TYR A 106 5.74 41.70 60.18
C TYR A 106 6.96 41.76 59.25
N GLU A 107 7.25 40.65 58.56
CA GLU A 107 8.32 40.61 57.57
C GLU A 107 7.79 40.88 56.17
N VAL A 108 8.61 41.57 55.37
CA VAL A 108 8.29 41.94 53.98
C VAL A 108 8.21 40.69 53.10
N ILE A 109 7.11 40.56 52.40
CA ILE A 109 6.95 39.47 51.41
C ILE A 109 7.93 39.71 50.23
N PRO A 110 8.73 38.71 49.82
CA PRO A 110 9.60 38.87 48.66
C PRO A 110 8.81 39.23 47.39
N ALA A 111 9.06 40.40 46.80
CA ALA A 111 8.31 40.89 45.64
C ALA A 111 8.78 40.26 44.29
N ASN A 112 10.04 39.73 44.23
CA ASN A 112 10.65 39.24 42.98
C ASN A 112 10.59 37.71 42.86
N VAL A 113 9.46 37.12 43.16
CA VAL A 113 9.28 35.66 43.05
C VAL A 113 8.79 35.20 41.67
N GLY A 114 8.73 36.10 40.68
CA GLY A 114 8.32 35.69 39.29
C GLY A 114 6.83 35.43 39.13
N LEU A 115 6.00 36.09 39.95
CA LEU A 115 4.54 36.01 39.83
C LEU A 115 4.06 36.73 38.58
N THR A 116 3.16 36.09 37.83
CA THR A 116 2.54 36.66 36.63
C THR A 116 1.24 37.41 36.90
N ASP A 117 0.64 37.22 38.10
CA ASP A 117 -0.62 37.88 38.48
C ASP A 117 -0.36 39.32 39.00
N ALA A 118 -0.81 40.29 38.21
CA ALA A 118 -0.64 41.69 38.51
C ALA A 118 -1.48 42.12 39.73
N GLY A 119 -2.65 41.51 39.95
CA GLY A 119 -3.52 41.79 41.09
C GLY A 119 -2.83 41.41 42.41
N LEU A 120 -2.30 40.20 42.46
CA LEU A 120 -1.56 39.71 43.63
C LEU A 120 -0.29 40.54 43.89
N THR A 121 0.45 40.85 42.80
CA THR A 121 1.68 41.68 42.93
C THR A 121 1.37 43.08 43.54
N ASN A 122 0.29 43.70 43.12
CA ASN A 122 -0.13 45.00 43.62
C ASN A 122 -0.52 44.96 45.11
N VAL A 123 -1.31 43.95 45.54
CA VAL A 123 -1.72 43.80 46.94
C VAL A 123 -0.51 43.48 47.84
N ILE A 124 0.44 42.66 47.35
CA ILE A 124 1.71 42.41 48.06
C ILE A 124 2.53 43.71 48.21
N ALA A 125 2.61 44.53 47.18
CA ALA A 125 3.32 45.79 47.22
C ALA A 125 2.71 46.74 48.28
N GLN A 126 1.39 46.88 48.32
CA GLN A 126 0.68 47.66 49.34
C GLN A 126 0.93 47.13 50.75
N TYR A 127 0.88 45.84 50.97
CA TYR A 127 1.20 45.18 52.23
C TYR A 127 2.63 45.48 52.66
N ASN A 128 3.59 45.34 51.80
CA ASN A 128 5.00 45.59 52.05
C ASN A 128 5.26 47.06 52.36
N GLU A 129 4.59 48.01 51.69
CA GLU A 129 4.68 49.43 51.97
C GLU A 129 4.23 49.74 53.41
N MET A 130 3.10 49.14 53.83
CA MET A 130 2.61 49.33 55.27
C MET A 130 3.57 48.71 56.24
N LEU A 131 4.23 47.61 56.01
CA LEU A 131 5.24 46.99 56.84
C LEU A 131 6.49 47.87 56.96
N ILE A 132 6.93 48.49 55.88
CA ILE A 132 8.06 49.45 55.90
C ILE A 132 7.70 50.67 56.76
N GLU A 133 6.48 51.22 56.56
CA GLU A 133 5.99 52.33 57.35
C GLU A 133 5.90 51.98 58.83
N ARG A 134 5.40 50.79 59.17
CA ARG A 134 5.39 50.27 60.53
C ARG A 134 6.79 50.24 61.14
N LYS A 135 7.77 49.73 60.41
CA LYS A 135 9.17 49.65 60.84
C LYS A 135 9.79 51.09 61.08
N ARG A 136 9.36 52.04 60.23
CA ARG A 136 9.76 53.44 60.37
C ARG A 136 9.19 54.07 61.64
N LEU A 137 7.88 53.90 61.90
CA LEU A 137 7.19 54.44 63.09
C LEU A 137 7.74 53.83 64.39
N LEU A 138 8.04 52.54 64.43
CA LEU A 138 8.64 51.87 65.59
C LEU A 138 10.01 52.40 65.98
N ARG A 139 10.78 53.02 65.08
CA ARG A 139 12.06 53.63 65.35
C ARG A 139 11.92 54.98 66.12
N SER A 140 10.76 55.65 65.93
CA SER A 140 10.52 56.99 66.43
C SER A 140 9.46 57.09 67.54
N SER A 141 8.72 55.97 67.85
CA SER A 141 7.62 55.95 68.80
C SER A 141 7.53 54.61 69.54
N ASN A 142 6.68 54.57 70.56
CA ASN A 142 6.42 53.38 71.38
C ASN A 142 5.26 52.55 70.79
N GLU A 143 5.16 51.25 71.08
CA GLU A 143 4.11 50.34 70.66
C GLU A 143 2.67 50.76 70.98
N ASN A 144 2.50 51.59 72.04
CA ASN A 144 1.20 52.12 72.43
C ASN A 144 0.75 53.37 71.64
N ASN A 145 1.48 53.75 70.59
CA ASN A 145 1.09 54.90 69.78
C ASN A 145 -0.19 54.58 68.99
N PRO A 146 -1.26 55.43 69.11
CA PRO A 146 -2.52 55.19 68.34
C PRO A 146 -2.36 55.06 66.84
N MET A 147 -1.38 55.74 66.23
CA MET A 147 -1.07 55.65 64.83
C MET A 147 -0.54 54.25 64.48
N LEU A 148 0.28 53.64 65.32
CA LEU A 148 0.83 52.31 65.15
C LEU A 148 -0.27 51.23 65.26
N ILE A 149 -1.18 51.38 66.25
CA ILE A 149 -2.33 50.49 66.48
C ILE A 149 -3.27 50.47 65.20
N ASN A 150 -3.54 51.69 64.71
CA ASN A 150 -4.36 51.82 63.48
C ASN A 150 -3.66 51.17 62.22
N LEU A 151 -2.33 51.38 62.13
CA LEU A 151 -1.55 50.77 61.05
C LEU A 151 -1.51 49.24 61.16
N ASP A 152 -1.35 48.69 62.37
CA ASP A 152 -1.38 47.22 62.61
C ASP A 152 -2.74 46.64 62.33
N THR A 153 -3.83 47.35 62.53
CA THR A 153 -5.19 46.95 62.08
C THR A 153 -5.27 46.90 60.54
N SER A 154 -4.75 47.92 59.86
CA SER A 154 -4.70 48.03 58.44
C SER A 154 -3.81 46.90 57.77
N ILE A 155 -2.65 46.65 58.39
CA ILE A 155 -1.74 45.54 57.99
C ILE A 155 -2.46 44.20 58.13
N SER A 156 -3.19 43.98 59.25
CA SER A 156 -3.95 42.73 59.42
C SER A 156 -5.06 42.55 58.40
N ALA A 157 -5.77 43.64 58.07
CA ALA A 157 -6.82 43.61 57.03
C ALA A 157 -6.21 43.34 55.63
N THR A 158 -5.10 43.99 55.25
CA THR A 158 -4.43 43.80 53.94
C THR A 158 -3.79 42.41 53.87
N ARG A 159 -3.25 41.87 54.98
CA ARG A 159 -2.76 40.49 55.04
C ARG A 159 -3.86 39.48 54.69
N ASN A 160 -5.06 39.65 55.20
CA ASN A 160 -6.21 38.82 54.89
C ASN A 160 -6.59 38.96 53.38
N THR A 161 -6.48 40.16 52.82
CA THR A 161 -6.71 40.40 51.39
C THR A 161 -5.64 39.69 50.54
N VAL A 162 -4.37 39.72 50.96
CA VAL A 162 -3.31 38.96 50.26
C VAL A 162 -3.61 37.48 50.30
N LEU A 163 -3.99 36.89 51.44
CA LEU A 163 -4.31 35.48 51.59
C LEU A 163 -5.49 35.06 50.71
N THR A 164 -6.58 35.83 50.70
CA THR A 164 -7.74 35.52 49.82
C THR A 164 -7.41 35.65 48.32
N THR A 165 -6.52 36.60 47.98
CA THR A 165 -6.04 36.74 46.59
C THR A 165 -5.15 35.56 46.19
N VAL A 166 -4.24 35.13 47.10
CA VAL A 166 -3.41 33.92 46.87
C VAL A 166 -4.28 32.69 46.65
N GLU A 167 -5.30 32.46 47.47
CA GLU A 167 -6.25 31.35 47.30
C GLU A 167 -7.00 31.40 45.97
N SER A 168 -7.39 32.61 45.56
CA SER A 168 -8.10 32.83 44.29
C SER A 168 -7.21 32.50 43.10
N VAL A 169 -5.96 32.97 43.10
CA VAL A 169 -4.95 32.71 42.09
C VAL A 169 -4.60 31.21 42.06
N GLU A 170 -4.42 30.58 43.25
CA GLU A 170 -4.18 29.13 43.33
C GLU A 170 -5.26 28.31 42.66
N LYS A 171 -6.55 28.62 42.96
CA LYS A 171 -7.70 27.96 42.30
C LYS A 171 -7.71 28.17 40.81
N GLY A 172 -7.43 29.38 40.33
CA GLY A 172 -7.33 29.69 38.90
C GLY A 172 -6.24 28.88 38.21
N LEU A 173 -5.08 28.77 38.83
CA LEU A 173 -3.97 27.97 38.32
C LEU A 173 -4.27 26.47 38.34
N GLN A 174 -5.01 25.94 39.33
CA GLN A 174 -5.46 24.56 39.40
C GLN A 174 -6.44 24.23 38.28
N ILE A 175 -7.41 25.11 37.98
CA ILE A 175 -8.33 24.99 36.88
C ILE A 175 -7.56 24.95 35.55
N THR A 176 -6.64 25.88 35.35
CA THR A 176 -5.76 25.95 34.18
C THR A 176 -4.96 24.67 34.02
N ARG A 177 -4.38 24.14 35.09
CA ARG A 177 -3.65 22.87 35.08
C ARG A 177 -4.51 21.70 34.57
N ASN A 178 -5.74 21.60 35.13
CA ASN A 178 -6.66 20.53 34.71
C ASN A 178 -7.00 20.61 33.20
N ASN A 179 -7.23 21.81 32.70
CA ASN A 179 -7.48 22.04 31.28
C ASN A 179 -6.28 21.67 30.41
N LEU A 180 -5.06 22.09 30.84
CA LEU A 180 -3.81 21.72 30.15
C LEU A 180 -3.57 20.22 30.16
N ASP A 181 -3.88 19.53 31.28
CA ASP A 181 -3.77 18.08 31.38
C ASP A 181 -4.74 17.35 30.44
N VAL A 182 -5.95 17.87 30.26
CA VAL A 182 -6.92 17.30 29.29
C VAL A 182 -6.41 17.45 27.86
N GLU A 183 -5.95 18.64 27.50
CA GLU A 183 -5.45 18.88 26.14
C GLU A 183 -4.15 18.09 25.86
N ALA A 184 -3.20 18.06 26.80
CA ALA A 184 -1.98 17.26 26.66
C ALA A 184 -2.29 15.77 26.44
N ARG A 185 -3.27 15.20 27.16
CA ARG A 185 -3.71 13.81 26.98
C ARG A 185 -4.27 13.54 25.61
N LYS A 186 -5.01 14.49 24.99
CA LYS A 186 -5.51 14.32 23.62
C LYS A 186 -4.37 14.14 22.63
N TYR A 187 -3.34 14.97 22.71
CA TYR A 187 -2.16 14.84 21.84
C TYR A 187 -1.38 13.55 22.13
N GLN A 188 -1.20 13.20 23.39
CA GLN A 188 -0.53 11.96 23.77
C GLN A 188 -1.27 10.73 23.25
N THR A 189 -2.60 10.74 23.28
CA THR A 189 -3.43 9.65 22.71
C THR A 189 -3.26 9.56 21.19
N ARG A 190 -3.23 10.70 20.50
CA ARG A 190 -2.96 10.71 19.04
C ARG A 190 -1.59 10.12 18.72
N ILE A 191 -0.56 10.53 19.45
CA ILE A 191 0.81 10.03 19.27
C ILE A 191 0.88 8.52 19.53
N SER A 192 0.25 8.04 20.61
CA SER A 192 0.29 6.61 20.98
C SER A 192 -0.48 5.73 19.98
N ASN A 193 -1.53 6.25 19.33
CA ASN A 193 -2.32 5.52 18.34
C ASN A 193 -1.71 5.57 16.93
N ALA A 194 -0.84 6.54 16.64
CA ALA A 194 -0.25 6.74 15.32
C ALA A 194 0.42 5.48 14.73
N PRO A 195 1.22 4.67 15.48
CA PRO A 195 1.85 3.47 14.95
C PRO A 195 0.86 2.36 14.57
N GLN A 196 -0.28 2.28 15.25
CA GLN A 196 -1.34 1.34 14.90
C GLN A 196 -2.07 1.81 13.64
N GLN A 197 -2.42 3.08 13.59
CA GLN A 197 -3.06 3.70 12.43
C GLN A 197 -2.19 3.58 11.18
N GLU A 198 -0.88 3.76 11.32
CA GLU A 198 0.08 3.59 10.23
C GLU A 198 0.09 2.17 9.68
N ARG A 199 0.14 1.16 10.55
CA ARG A 199 0.11 -0.25 10.13
C ARG A 199 -1.16 -0.61 9.38
N GLU A 200 -2.32 -0.16 9.87
CA GLU A 200 -3.61 -0.39 9.22
C GLU A 200 -3.68 0.32 7.87
N LEU A 201 -3.26 1.59 7.81
CA LEU A 201 -3.22 2.37 6.57
C LEU A 201 -2.31 1.72 5.52
N ILE A 202 -1.09 1.30 5.91
CA ILE A 202 -0.14 0.60 5.04
C ILE A 202 -0.75 -0.72 4.54
N SER A 203 -1.44 -1.46 5.40
CA SER A 203 -2.07 -2.72 5.01
C SER A 203 -3.13 -2.54 3.94
N ILE A 204 -4.05 -1.58 4.14
CA ILE A 204 -5.12 -1.27 3.17
C ILE A 204 -4.54 -0.71 1.87
N THR A 205 -3.58 0.21 1.96
CA THR A 205 -2.92 0.80 0.78
C THR A 205 -2.19 -0.27 -0.04
N ARG A 206 -1.48 -1.19 0.61
CA ARG A 206 -0.82 -2.31 -0.07
C ARG A 206 -1.81 -3.21 -0.80
N GLN A 207 -2.97 -3.51 -0.18
CA GLN A 207 -4.01 -4.30 -0.84
C GLN A 207 -4.57 -3.56 -2.07
N GLN A 208 -4.79 -2.26 -1.96
CA GLN A 208 -5.24 -1.41 -3.05
C GLN A 208 -4.22 -1.40 -4.19
N GLU A 209 -2.92 -1.22 -3.90
CA GLU A 209 -1.84 -1.27 -4.90
C GLU A 209 -1.74 -2.62 -5.60
N ILE A 210 -1.82 -3.73 -4.85
CA ILE A 210 -1.79 -5.08 -5.43
C ILE A 210 -2.96 -5.28 -6.39
N LYS A 211 -4.18 -4.91 -5.98
CA LYS A 211 -5.39 -5.04 -6.81
C LYS A 211 -5.34 -4.12 -8.04
N ALA A 212 -4.86 -2.88 -7.89
CA ALA A 212 -4.67 -1.94 -9.00
C ALA A 212 -3.65 -2.47 -10.03
N ASN A 213 -2.51 -2.99 -9.57
CA ASN A 213 -1.50 -3.59 -10.44
C ASN A 213 -2.02 -4.84 -11.14
N LEU A 214 -2.78 -5.69 -10.43
CA LEU A 214 -3.41 -6.87 -11.04
C LEU A 214 -4.45 -6.49 -12.09
N TYR A 215 -5.26 -5.45 -11.83
CA TYR A 215 -6.20 -4.90 -12.80
C TYR A 215 -5.50 -4.43 -14.08
N LEU A 216 -4.44 -3.64 -13.94
CA LEU A 216 -3.63 -3.17 -15.09
C LEU A 216 -3.00 -4.33 -15.86
N MET A 217 -2.46 -5.34 -15.16
CA MET A 217 -1.89 -6.54 -15.79
C MET A 217 -2.95 -7.31 -16.58
N LEU A 218 -4.16 -7.46 -16.02
CA LEU A 218 -5.26 -8.13 -16.72
C LEU A 218 -5.72 -7.35 -17.95
N LEU A 219 -5.79 -6.01 -17.89
CA LEU A 219 -6.05 -5.18 -19.08
C LEU A 219 -5.00 -5.38 -20.16
N GLN A 220 -3.72 -5.39 -19.79
CA GLN A 220 -2.63 -5.67 -20.72
C GLN A 220 -2.79 -7.07 -21.34
N LYS A 221 -3.09 -8.10 -20.55
CA LYS A 221 -3.31 -9.45 -21.06
C LYS A 221 -4.52 -9.55 -21.97
N ARG A 222 -5.59 -8.80 -21.71
CA ARG A 222 -6.74 -8.69 -22.60
C ARG A 222 -6.34 -8.14 -23.97
N GLU A 223 -5.56 -7.04 -23.99
CA GLU A 223 -5.08 -6.44 -25.23
C GLU A 223 -4.12 -7.38 -26.00
N GLU A 224 -3.18 -8.04 -25.31
CA GLU A 224 -2.29 -9.04 -25.92
C GLU A 224 -3.09 -10.19 -26.56
N ASN A 225 -4.13 -10.69 -25.87
CA ASN A 225 -5.00 -11.73 -26.38
C ASN A 225 -5.85 -11.24 -27.58
N ALA A 226 -6.35 -10.00 -27.54
CA ALA A 226 -7.08 -9.39 -28.65
C ALA A 226 -6.19 -9.23 -29.90
N ILE A 227 -4.93 -8.82 -29.73
CA ILE A 227 -3.94 -8.75 -30.82
C ILE A 227 -3.67 -10.15 -31.39
N THR A 228 -3.52 -11.15 -30.50
CA THR A 228 -3.29 -12.54 -30.94
C THR A 228 -4.49 -13.08 -31.76
N LEU A 229 -5.72 -12.78 -31.36
CA LEU A 229 -6.93 -13.13 -32.06
C LEU A 229 -7.04 -12.42 -33.41
N ALA A 230 -6.63 -11.15 -33.49
CA ALA A 230 -6.62 -10.38 -34.73
C ALA A 230 -5.51 -10.82 -35.73
N ALA A 231 -4.39 -11.32 -35.19
CA ALA A 231 -3.21 -11.74 -35.95
C ALA A 231 -3.33 -13.21 -36.47
N VAL A 232 -4.46 -13.55 -37.08
CA VAL A 232 -4.68 -14.90 -37.63
C VAL A 232 -3.73 -15.14 -38.80
N ALA A 233 -2.58 -15.76 -38.53
CA ALA A 233 -1.64 -16.22 -39.53
C ALA A 233 -1.81 -17.73 -39.75
N ASN A 234 -1.87 -18.16 -41.02
CA ASN A 234 -1.89 -19.57 -41.39
C ASN A 234 -0.64 -20.29 -40.82
N ASN A 235 -0.84 -21.42 -40.15
CA ASN A 235 0.25 -22.20 -39.56
C ASN A 235 1.09 -22.91 -40.63
N GLY A 236 0.46 -23.30 -41.72
CA GLY A 236 1.11 -23.94 -42.85
C GLY A 236 1.26 -22.99 -44.04
N ARG A 237 2.49 -22.72 -44.45
CA ARG A 237 2.78 -21.99 -45.70
C ARG A 237 3.12 -23.01 -46.78
N VAL A 238 2.36 -22.97 -47.88
CA VAL A 238 2.71 -23.74 -49.06
C VAL A 238 4.05 -23.24 -49.59
N VAL A 239 5.10 -24.07 -49.51
CA VAL A 239 6.46 -23.73 -49.98
C VAL A 239 6.56 -23.95 -51.48
N GLU A 240 5.89 -25.00 -51.99
CA GLU A 240 5.85 -25.34 -53.41
C GLU A 240 4.47 -25.94 -53.75
N GLU A 241 3.82 -25.43 -54.80
CA GLU A 241 2.56 -25.97 -55.25
C GLU A 241 2.72 -27.42 -55.73
N PRO A 242 1.73 -28.31 -55.48
CA PRO A 242 1.82 -29.69 -55.88
C PRO A 242 1.95 -29.78 -57.41
N ARG A 243 3.06 -30.33 -57.92
CA ARG A 243 3.36 -30.48 -59.29
C ARG A 243 3.31 -31.94 -59.69
N ALA A 244 2.65 -32.25 -60.83
CA ALA A 244 2.65 -33.58 -61.39
C ALA A 244 3.99 -33.88 -62.05
N LYS A 245 4.81 -34.70 -61.45
CA LYS A 245 6.05 -35.26 -62.04
C LYS A 245 5.74 -36.42 -62.94
N GLY A 246 5.01 -36.30 -64.02
CA GLY A 246 4.74 -37.35 -64.99
C GLY A 246 4.43 -38.75 -64.42
N LEU A 247 4.19 -39.72 -65.23
CA LEU A 247 4.01 -41.12 -64.80
C LEU A 247 5.37 -41.70 -64.32
N VAL A 248 5.52 -41.94 -63.06
CA VAL A 248 6.73 -42.53 -62.41
C VAL A 248 6.75 -44.05 -62.64
N ALA A 249 5.56 -44.66 -62.71
CA ALA A 249 5.37 -46.12 -63.05
C ALA A 249 3.95 -46.33 -63.60
N PRO A 250 3.78 -47.30 -64.41
CA PRO A 250 4.77 -48.20 -65.00
C PRO A 250 5.52 -47.57 -66.20
N ASN A 251 6.87 -47.72 -66.22
CA ASN A 251 7.69 -47.30 -67.38
C ASN A 251 7.37 -48.19 -68.58
N GLY A 252 6.58 -47.67 -69.52
CA GLY A 252 6.17 -48.40 -70.72
C GLY A 252 7.35 -49.04 -71.47
N ARG A 253 8.49 -48.31 -71.53
CA ARG A 253 9.72 -48.81 -72.15
C ARG A 253 10.25 -50.09 -71.49
N ASN A 254 10.23 -50.21 -70.21
CA ASN A 254 10.71 -51.39 -69.46
C ASN A 254 9.73 -52.55 -69.60
N ILE A 255 8.42 -52.30 -69.70
CA ILE A 255 7.41 -53.32 -69.93
C ILE A 255 7.53 -53.88 -71.34
N TYR A 256 7.70 -53.04 -72.39
CA TYR A 256 7.90 -53.47 -73.74
C TYR A 256 9.21 -54.24 -73.93
N MET A 257 10.31 -53.80 -73.25
CA MET A 257 11.58 -54.54 -73.24
C MET A 257 11.44 -55.93 -72.62
N MET A 258 10.73 -55.98 -71.45
CA MET A 258 10.51 -57.24 -70.75
C MET A 258 9.59 -58.20 -71.58
N ALA A 259 8.57 -57.67 -72.21
CA ALA A 259 7.70 -58.44 -73.14
C ALA A 259 8.46 -58.97 -74.36
N LEU A 260 9.36 -58.15 -74.95
CA LEU A 260 10.20 -58.56 -76.07
C LEU A 260 11.17 -59.68 -75.69
N VAL A 261 11.84 -59.54 -74.53
CA VAL A 261 12.78 -60.57 -73.97
C VAL A 261 12.02 -61.87 -73.71
N LEU A 262 10.89 -61.84 -73.05
CA LEU A 262 10.05 -63.01 -72.77
C LEU A 262 9.49 -63.60 -74.05
N GLY A 263 9.05 -62.78 -75.03
CA GLY A 263 8.52 -63.19 -76.32
C GLY A 263 9.55 -63.89 -77.17
N LEU A 264 10.85 -63.50 -77.07
CA LEU A 264 11.95 -64.20 -77.77
C LEU A 264 12.46 -65.43 -77.00
N ALA A 265 12.52 -65.36 -75.69
CA ALA A 265 13.01 -66.47 -74.84
C ALA A 265 12.06 -67.64 -74.84
N PHE A 266 10.72 -67.44 -74.97
CA PHE A 266 9.74 -68.51 -74.96
C PHE A 266 9.84 -69.42 -76.19
N PRO A 267 9.89 -68.95 -77.44
CA PRO A 267 10.03 -69.84 -78.61
C PRO A 267 11.41 -70.50 -78.65
N ILE A 268 12.48 -69.79 -78.27
CA ILE A 268 13.83 -70.40 -78.19
C ILE A 268 13.86 -71.53 -77.15
N GLY A 269 13.27 -71.28 -75.95
CA GLY A 269 13.10 -72.32 -74.94
C GLY A 269 12.31 -73.50 -75.37
N CYS A 270 11.21 -73.29 -76.10
CA CYS A 270 10.39 -74.37 -76.74
C CYS A 270 11.17 -75.20 -77.78
N ILE A 271 11.96 -74.54 -78.63
CA ILE A 271 12.80 -75.21 -79.62
C ILE A 271 13.89 -76.03 -78.90
N TYR A 272 14.51 -75.47 -77.91
CA TYR A 272 15.54 -76.16 -77.11
C TYR A 272 14.97 -77.40 -76.39
N LEU A 273 13.79 -77.24 -75.74
CA LEU A 273 13.08 -78.29 -75.04
C LEU A 273 12.66 -79.41 -76.03
N SER A 274 12.17 -79.03 -77.20
CA SER A 274 11.78 -79.97 -78.22
C SER A 274 12.96 -80.73 -78.83
N ARG A 275 14.13 -80.14 -78.89
CA ARG A 275 15.38 -80.82 -79.26
C ARG A 275 15.83 -81.81 -78.18
N LEU A 276 15.73 -81.43 -76.89
CA LEU A 276 16.06 -82.26 -75.75
C LEU A 276 15.18 -83.52 -75.63
N LEU A 277 13.88 -83.32 -75.99
CA LEU A 277 12.90 -84.41 -75.95
C LEU A 277 12.86 -85.26 -77.20
N ARG A 278 13.55 -84.91 -78.31
CA ARG A 278 13.69 -85.71 -79.46
C ARG A 278 14.88 -86.64 -79.33
N PHE A 279 14.65 -87.80 -78.75
CA PHE A 279 15.57 -88.94 -78.84
C PHE A 279 15.54 -89.52 -80.23
N LYS A 280 16.50 -89.18 -81.07
CA LYS A 280 16.70 -89.81 -82.39
C LYS A 280 17.86 -90.78 -82.24
N ILE A 281 17.60 -92.04 -82.38
CA ILE A 281 18.60 -93.08 -82.47
C ILE A 281 19.41 -92.87 -83.73
N GLU A 282 20.67 -92.44 -83.71
CA GLU A 282 21.49 -92.16 -84.93
C GLU A 282 22.67 -93.12 -85.07
N GLY A 283 22.76 -94.18 -84.29
CA GLY A 283 23.88 -95.11 -84.45
C GLY A 283 23.72 -96.45 -83.77
N ARG A 284 24.43 -97.45 -84.28
CA ARG A 284 24.43 -98.85 -83.80
C ARG A 284 24.93 -99.06 -82.38
N ALA A 285 25.48 -98.02 -81.77
CA ALA A 285 26.00 -98.00 -80.40
C ALA A 285 24.93 -97.61 -79.31
N ASP A 286 23.69 -97.15 -79.68
CA ASP A 286 22.57 -96.73 -78.81
C ASP A 286 21.60 -97.91 -78.52
N VAL A 287 21.96 -99.14 -78.87
CA VAL A 287 21.08 -100.32 -78.72
C VAL A 287 21.81 -101.49 -78.08
N GLU A 288 22.93 -101.27 -77.36
CA GLU A 288 23.49 -102.26 -76.43
C GLU A 288 23.30 -101.86 -75.00
#